data_af671903c9822caf1f6bd2da5f461920
#
_entry.id   af671903c9822caf1f6bd2da5f461920
#
_cell.length_a   1.000
_cell.length_b   1.000
_cell.length_c   1.000
_cell.angle_alpha   90.00
_cell.angle_beta   90.00
_cell.angle_gamma   90.00
#
_symmetry.space_group_name_H-M   'P 1'
#
loop_
_entity.id
_entity.type
_entity.pdbx_description
1 polymer ?
#
loop_
_entity_poly.entity_id
_entity_poly.type
_entity_poly.pdbx_seq_one_letter_code
_entity_poly.pdbx_strand_id
1 'polypeptide(L)'
;DHSQHGFFTESFIDELAYEAKVDPYQFRRDLLKDHKRHRDVLDLAAEKANWSKPIGKNRGRGIALQDSFGTLVAEVVEVTVTDGEVKVDRVVVAVDPGFAVAPDGLKAQMESGVIYGLTAALYGEIAIENGRVVQGNFDDYQMVRMDSAPKIETHIINSYEAWGGAGEPGTPGTAPALANAIF
;
A
#
# COMPACT_ATOMS: atom_id res chain seq x y z
N ASP A 1 -12.22 -3.01 -8.74
CA ASP A 1 -11.25 -3.52 -9.71
C ASP A 1 -9.83 -3.03 -9.45
N HIS A 2 -9.59 -1.76 -9.04
CA HIS A 2 -8.25 -1.27 -8.76
C HIS A 2 -7.50 -2.11 -7.71
N SER A 3 -8.15 -2.52 -6.62
CA SER A 3 -7.52 -3.28 -5.55
C SER A 3 -7.07 -4.67 -6.00
N GLN A 4 -7.93 -5.40 -6.73
CA GLN A 4 -7.58 -6.74 -7.24
C GLN A 4 -6.46 -6.65 -8.28
N HIS A 5 -6.56 -5.73 -9.23
CA HIS A 5 -5.52 -5.55 -10.24
C HIS A 5 -4.21 -5.07 -9.62
N GLY A 6 -4.29 -4.15 -8.64
CA GLY A 6 -3.13 -3.70 -7.88
C GLY A 6 -2.42 -4.85 -7.18
N PHE A 7 -3.19 -5.72 -6.51
CA PHE A 7 -2.62 -6.88 -5.82
C PHE A 7 -1.90 -7.81 -6.80
N PHE A 8 -2.55 -8.23 -7.88
CA PHE A 8 -1.94 -9.14 -8.86
C PHE A 8 -0.70 -8.54 -9.52
N THR A 9 -0.78 -7.28 -9.95
CA THR A 9 0.30 -6.64 -10.68
C THR A 9 1.51 -6.39 -9.78
N GLU A 10 1.30 -5.76 -8.63
CA GLU A 10 2.40 -5.34 -7.76
C GLU A 10 3.06 -6.51 -7.03
N SER A 11 2.31 -7.56 -6.67
CA SER A 11 2.91 -8.77 -6.10
C SER A 11 3.71 -9.53 -7.16
N PHE A 12 3.20 -9.63 -8.40
CA PHE A 12 3.92 -10.27 -9.48
C PHE A 12 5.20 -9.52 -9.89
N ILE A 13 5.18 -8.18 -9.84
CA ILE A 13 6.39 -7.37 -10.06
C ILE A 13 7.46 -7.67 -9.00
N ASP A 14 7.08 -7.89 -7.75
CA ASP A 14 8.03 -8.29 -6.69
C ASP A 14 8.62 -9.67 -6.94
N GLU A 15 7.81 -10.65 -7.35
CA GLU A 15 8.30 -11.98 -7.75
C GLU A 15 9.29 -11.89 -8.93
N LEU A 16 9.00 -11.05 -9.94
CA LEU A 16 9.91 -10.80 -11.05
C LEU A 16 11.22 -10.14 -10.60
N ALA A 17 11.15 -9.18 -9.68
CA ALA A 17 12.33 -8.55 -9.11
C ALA A 17 13.20 -9.56 -8.35
N TYR A 18 12.57 -10.44 -7.56
CA TYR A 18 13.23 -11.52 -6.85
C TYR A 18 13.95 -12.49 -7.81
N GLU A 19 13.27 -12.97 -8.85
CA GLU A 19 13.86 -13.85 -9.87
C GLU A 19 14.99 -13.17 -10.64
N ALA A 20 14.85 -11.86 -10.91
CA ALA A 20 15.90 -11.05 -11.53
C ALA A 20 17.06 -10.72 -10.58
N LYS A 21 16.92 -10.98 -9.28
CA LYS A 21 17.88 -10.60 -8.21
C LYS A 21 18.16 -9.10 -8.19
N VAL A 22 17.12 -8.31 -8.41
CA VAL A 22 17.13 -6.85 -8.37
C VAL A 22 16.26 -6.39 -7.19
N ASP A 23 16.69 -5.35 -6.51
CA ASP A 23 15.90 -4.71 -5.46
C ASP A 23 14.51 -4.30 -6.01
N PRO A 24 13.40 -4.61 -5.34
CA PRO A 24 12.05 -4.39 -5.88
C PRO A 24 11.71 -2.92 -6.11
N TYR A 25 12.26 -1.97 -5.35
CA TYR A 25 12.16 -0.55 -5.65
C TYR A 25 12.93 -0.20 -6.92
N GLN A 26 14.18 -0.66 -7.06
CA GLN A 26 15.00 -0.39 -8.23
C GLN A 26 14.39 -1.02 -9.49
N PHE A 27 13.84 -2.24 -9.38
CA PHE A 27 13.18 -2.91 -10.49
C PHE A 27 12.00 -2.08 -11.04
N ARG A 28 11.12 -1.58 -10.15
CA ARG A 28 10.01 -0.68 -10.53
C ARG A 28 10.53 0.61 -11.14
N ARG A 29 11.55 1.20 -10.55
CA ARG A 29 12.15 2.46 -10.99
C ARG A 29 12.69 2.35 -12.43
N ASP A 30 13.30 1.22 -12.77
CA ASP A 30 13.85 0.96 -14.11
C ASP A 30 12.72 0.78 -15.15
N LEU A 31 11.61 0.14 -14.78
CA LEU A 31 10.42 0.06 -15.63
C LEU A 31 9.78 1.43 -15.90
N LEU A 32 9.95 2.37 -14.97
CA LEU A 32 9.35 3.72 -15.02
C LEU A 32 10.28 4.80 -15.59
N LYS A 33 11.34 4.42 -16.30
CA LYS A 33 12.34 5.37 -16.82
C LYS A 33 11.75 6.55 -17.61
N ASP A 34 10.67 6.30 -18.38
CA ASP A 34 9.99 7.29 -19.21
C ASP A 34 8.71 7.86 -18.56
N HIS A 35 8.41 7.47 -17.31
CA HIS A 35 7.22 7.84 -16.54
C HIS A 35 7.58 8.67 -15.30
N LYS A 36 8.00 9.92 -15.52
CA LYS A 36 8.55 10.78 -14.46
C LYS A 36 7.61 10.91 -13.25
N ARG A 37 6.34 11.20 -13.46
CA ARG A 37 5.35 11.39 -12.38
C ARG A 37 5.21 10.16 -11.49
N HIS A 38 5.12 8.96 -12.07
CA HIS A 38 5.09 7.69 -11.34
C HIS A 38 6.38 7.47 -10.54
N ARG A 39 7.52 7.76 -11.16
CA ARG A 39 8.82 7.61 -10.51
C ARG A 39 9.00 8.56 -9.34
N ASP A 40 8.57 9.81 -9.47
CA ASP A 40 8.67 10.80 -8.40
C ASP A 40 7.89 10.36 -7.14
N VAL A 41 6.71 9.77 -7.30
CA VAL A 41 5.89 9.22 -6.20
C VAL A 41 6.57 8.00 -5.57
N LEU A 42 7.08 7.08 -6.41
CA LEU A 42 7.83 5.90 -5.96
C LEU A 42 9.08 6.29 -5.18
N ASP A 43 9.88 7.21 -5.73
CA ASP A 43 11.13 7.69 -5.13
C ASP A 43 10.86 8.38 -3.78
N LEU A 44 9.79 9.18 -3.67
CA LEU A 44 9.41 9.84 -2.42
C LEU A 44 9.02 8.83 -1.35
N ALA A 45 8.21 7.82 -1.68
CA ALA A 45 7.83 6.77 -0.72
C ALA A 45 9.06 6.01 -0.21
N ALA A 46 9.96 5.61 -1.10
CA ALA A 46 11.19 4.92 -0.76
C ALA A 46 12.12 5.78 0.11
N GLU A 47 12.28 7.07 -0.21
CA GLU A 47 13.07 8.04 0.58
C GLU A 47 12.52 8.15 2.02
N LYS A 48 11.22 8.40 2.16
CA LYS A 48 10.56 8.60 3.46
C LYS A 48 10.50 7.34 4.30
N ALA A 49 10.45 6.18 3.66
CA ALA A 49 10.56 4.87 4.32
C ALA A 49 12.02 4.50 4.67
N ASN A 50 13.02 5.29 4.27
CA ASN A 50 14.44 4.92 4.36
C ASN A 50 14.72 3.55 3.72
N TRP A 51 14.22 3.30 2.51
CA TRP A 51 14.24 2.01 1.83
C TRP A 51 15.60 1.32 1.86
N SER A 52 16.68 2.06 1.62
CA SER A 52 18.06 1.53 1.58
C SER A 52 18.64 1.11 2.93
N LYS A 53 17.97 1.44 4.05
CA LYS A 53 18.48 1.07 5.38
C LYS A 53 18.01 -0.32 5.78
N PRO A 54 18.87 -1.14 6.42
CA PRO A 54 18.46 -2.42 6.99
C PRO A 54 17.28 -2.25 7.94
N ILE A 55 16.32 -3.17 7.89
CA ILE A 55 15.11 -3.09 8.72
C ILE A 55 15.19 -3.92 10.01
N GLY A 56 16.12 -4.87 10.10
CA GLY A 56 16.33 -5.70 11.28
C GLY A 56 15.77 -7.12 11.13
N LYS A 57 16.04 -7.94 12.16
CA LYS A 57 15.59 -9.34 12.19
C LYS A 57 14.08 -9.43 12.39
N ASN A 58 13.46 -10.41 11.76
CA ASN A 58 12.01 -10.68 11.79
C ASN A 58 11.15 -9.50 11.31
N ARG A 59 11.72 -8.60 10.55
CA ARG A 59 11.01 -7.47 9.95
C ARG A 59 11.13 -7.49 8.45
N GLY A 60 10.08 -7.08 7.77
CA GLY A 60 10.00 -6.96 6.32
C GLY A 60 9.55 -5.58 5.89
N ARG A 61 9.85 -5.24 4.66
CA ARG A 61 9.44 -4.00 4.01
C ARG A 61 9.05 -4.29 2.57
N GLY A 62 7.83 -3.94 2.20
CA GLY A 62 7.32 -4.09 0.84
C GLY A 62 6.88 -2.76 0.26
N ILE A 63 6.90 -2.65 -1.05
CA ILE A 63 6.55 -1.46 -1.80
C ILE A 63 5.55 -1.80 -2.90
N ALA A 64 4.60 -0.89 -3.15
CA ALA A 64 3.67 -0.95 -4.27
C ALA A 64 3.42 0.45 -4.83
N LEU A 65 3.08 0.53 -6.12
CA LEU A 65 2.72 1.76 -6.81
C LEU A 65 1.42 1.55 -7.60
N GLN A 66 0.46 2.45 -7.44
CA GLN A 66 -0.81 2.39 -8.13
C GLN A 66 -1.20 3.71 -8.77
N ASP A 67 -1.79 3.63 -9.96
CA ASP A 67 -2.56 4.70 -10.58
C ASP A 67 -4.05 4.37 -10.44
N SER A 68 -4.76 5.18 -9.68
CA SER A 68 -6.20 5.02 -9.44
C SER A 68 -6.90 6.35 -9.53
N PHE A 69 -7.91 6.42 -10.40
CA PHE A 69 -8.71 7.64 -10.59
C PHE A 69 -7.87 8.86 -11.03
N GLY A 70 -6.74 8.64 -11.72
CA GLY A 70 -5.81 9.69 -12.14
C GLY A 70 -4.90 10.23 -11.03
N THR A 71 -4.95 9.61 -9.85
CA THR A 71 -4.06 9.90 -8.72
C THR A 71 -3.04 8.78 -8.58
N LEU A 72 -1.77 9.14 -8.43
CA LEU A 72 -0.68 8.20 -8.22
C LEU A 72 -0.40 8.05 -6.73
N VAL A 73 -0.30 6.82 -6.26
CA VAL A 73 0.04 6.50 -4.87
C VAL A 73 1.11 5.43 -4.83
N ALA A 74 2.19 5.68 -4.11
CA ALA A 74 3.16 4.65 -3.73
C ALA A 74 3.10 4.43 -2.23
N GLU A 75 3.11 3.17 -1.83
CA GLU A 75 3.05 2.76 -0.43
C GLU A 75 4.22 1.87 -0.07
N VAL A 76 4.81 2.13 1.09
CA VAL A 76 5.79 1.24 1.71
C VAL A 76 5.23 0.78 3.04
N VAL A 77 5.06 -0.54 3.18
CA VAL A 77 4.59 -1.18 4.41
C VAL A 77 5.78 -1.83 5.12
N GLU A 78 5.89 -1.59 6.42
CA GLU A 78 6.86 -2.24 7.31
C GLU A 78 6.13 -3.16 8.27
N VAL A 79 6.60 -4.41 8.37
CA VAL A 79 6.02 -5.44 9.21
C VAL A 79 7.03 -6.06 10.17
N THR A 80 6.52 -6.58 11.27
CA THR A 80 7.24 -7.54 12.12
C THR A 80 6.50 -8.87 12.06
N VAL A 81 7.23 -9.96 11.83
CA VAL A 81 6.67 -11.32 11.82
C VAL A 81 7.28 -12.12 12.98
N THR A 82 6.45 -12.56 13.89
CA THR A 82 6.87 -13.33 15.07
C THR A 82 5.91 -14.51 15.26
N ASP A 83 6.46 -15.71 15.33
CA ASP A 83 5.70 -16.96 15.54
C ASP A 83 4.53 -17.17 14.57
N GLY A 84 4.68 -16.69 13.33
CA GLY A 84 3.64 -16.75 12.29
C GLY A 84 2.63 -15.59 12.32
N GLU A 85 2.67 -14.75 13.34
CA GLU A 85 1.83 -13.57 13.44
C GLU A 85 2.45 -12.37 12.73
N VAL A 86 1.67 -11.67 11.92
CA VAL A 86 2.07 -10.46 11.20
C VAL A 86 1.55 -9.23 11.91
N LYS A 87 2.45 -8.35 12.30
CA LYS A 87 2.13 -7.02 12.81
C LYS A 87 2.57 -5.96 11.82
N VAL A 88 1.67 -5.11 11.39
CA VAL A 88 2.01 -3.92 10.59
C VAL A 88 2.48 -2.82 11.54
N ASP A 89 3.74 -2.41 11.40
CA ASP A 89 4.34 -1.40 12.28
C ASP A 89 4.16 0.02 11.73
N ARG A 90 4.32 0.18 10.42
CA ARG A 90 4.35 1.48 9.76
C ARG A 90 3.93 1.39 8.31
N VAL A 91 3.23 2.41 7.83
CA VAL A 91 2.94 2.60 6.41
C VAL A 91 3.37 4.02 6.00
N VAL A 92 4.16 4.12 4.96
CA VAL A 92 4.54 5.39 4.33
C VAL A 92 3.84 5.51 3.00
N VAL A 93 3.06 6.57 2.84
CA VAL A 93 2.28 6.87 1.64
C VAL A 93 2.86 8.10 0.96
N ALA A 94 3.20 7.99 -0.31
CA ALA A 94 3.45 9.14 -1.18
C ALA A 94 2.29 9.25 -2.19
N VAL A 95 1.72 10.44 -2.34
CA VAL A 95 0.54 10.66 -3.19
C VAL A 95 0.69 11.89 -4.06
N ASP A 96 0.32 11.76 -5.33
CA ASP A 96 0.23 12.85 -6.30
C ASP A 96 -1.17 12.90 -6.94
N PRO A 97 -2.07 13.78 -6.45
CA PRO A 97 -3.39 14.01 -7.03
C PRO A 97 -3.38 15.08 -8.14
N GLY A 98 -2.20 15.51 -8.62
CA GLY A 98 -2.03 16.71 -9.43
C GLY A 98 -1.86 17.95 -8.57
N PHE A 99 -2.86 18.30 -7.76
CA PHE A 99 -2.80 19.40 -6.79
C PHE A 99 -3.71 19.13 -5.58
N ALA A 100 -3.17 19.22 -4.40
CA ALA A 100 -3.90 19.02 -3.15
C ALA A 100 -4.54 20.36 -2.69
N VAL A 101 -5.82 20.56 -2.98
CA VAL A 101 -6.58 21.74 -2.55
C VAL A 101 -6.72 21.80 -1.04
N ALA A 102 -6.96 20.65 -0.40
CA ALA A 102 -7.07 20.49 1.05
C ALA A 102 -6.09 19.41 1.54
N PRO A 103 -4.81 19.75 1.81
CA PRO A 103 -3.78 18.77 2.14
C PRO A 103 -4.11 17.87 3.35
N ASP A 104 -4.71 18.44 4.40
CA ASP A 104 -5.08 17.66 5.59
C ASP A 104 -6.23 16.70 5.31
N GLY A 105 -7.20 17.12 4.50
CA GLY A 105 -8.27 16.23 4.02
C GLY A 105 -7.72 15.09 3.15
N LEU A 106 -6.76 15.37 2.27
CA LEU A 106 -6.10 14.34 1.47
C LEU A 106 -5.35 13.34 2.34
N LYS A 107 -4.60 13.80 3.35
CA LYS A 107 -3.92 12.90 4.30
C LYS A 107 -4.90 11.99 5.00
N ALA A 108 -6.00 12.54 5.52
CA ALA A 108 -7.04 11.76 6.19
C ALA A 108 -7.66 10.69 5.25
N GLN A 109 -7.85 11.01 3.97
CA GLN A 109 -8.31 10.04 2.97
C GLN A 109 -7.30 8.92 2.72
N MET A 110 -6.00 9.24 2.62
CA MET A 110 -4.95 8.23 2.47
C MET A 110 -4.86 7.33 3.70
N GLU A 111 -4.86 7.91 4.91
CA GLU A 111 -4.86 7.16 6.16
C GLU A 111 -6.07 6.22 6.27
N SER A 112 -7.26 6.71 5.93
CA SER A 112 -8.48 5.90 5.89
C SER A 112 -8.39 4.78 4.85
N GLY A 113 -7.89 5.08 3.63
CA GLY A 113 -7.69 4.12 2.56
C GLY A 113 -6.75 2.98 2.95
N VAL A 114 -5.63 3.31 3.62
CA VAL A 114 -4.68 2.33 4.16
C VAL A 114 -5.35 1.43 5.20
N ILE A 115 -6.08 1.98 6.16
CA ILE A 115 -6.79 1.17 7.18
C ILE A 115 -7.82 0.25 6.54
N TYR A 116 -8.52 0.73 5.51
CA TYR A 116 -9.48 -0.07 4.76
C TYR A 116 -8.78 -1.21 3.99
N GLY A 117 -7.68 -0.91 3.31
CA GLY A 117 -6.86 -1.90 2.60
C GLY A 117 -6.24 -2.95 3.53
N LEU A 118 -5.71 -2.54 4.69
CA LEU A 118 -5.19 -3.46 5.70
C LEU A 118 -6.28 -4.34 6.28
N THR A 119 -7.49 -3.82 6.52
CA THR A 119 -8.63 -4.60 6.99
C THR A 119 -8.95 -5.73 6.02
N ALA A 120 -9.02 -5.41 4.72
CA ALA A 120 -9.27 -6.40 3.68
C ALA A 120 -8.15 -7.45 3.59
N ALA A 121 -6.88 -7.02 3.67
CA ALA A 121 -5.72 -7.89 3.53
C ALA A 121 -5.49 -8.83 4.72
N LEU A 122 -5.77 -8.36 5.94
CA LEU A 122 -5.51 -9.12 7.17
C LEU A 122 -6.71 -9.94 7.64
N TYR A 123 -7.94 -9.47 7.39
CA TYR A 123 -9.16 -10.03 8.00
C TYR A 123 -10.30 -10.27 7.01
N GLY A 124 -10.17 -9.88 5.74
CA GLY A 124 -11.23 -9.90 4.75
C GLY A 124 -11.58 -11.30 4.25
N GLU A 125 -12.00 -12.17 5.13
CA GLU A 125 -12.47 -13.53 4.81
C GLU A 125 -13.98 -13.64 5.01
N ILE A 126 -14.69 -14.00 3.94
CA ILE A 126 -16.12 -14.33 3.96
C ILE A 126 -16.30 -15.79 3.57
N ALA A 127 -16.74 -16.60 4.54
CA ALA A 127 -17.02 -18.01 4.31
C ALA A 127 -18.46 -18.20 3.80
N ILE A 128 -18.62 -19.15 2.88
CA ILE A 128 -19.96 -19.55 2.38
C ILE A 128 -20.18 -21.03 2.69
N GLU A 129 -21.18 -21.32 3.52
CA GLU A 129 -21.57 -22.67 3.85
C GLU A 129 -23.04 -22.92 3.46
N ASN A 130 -23.30 -24.05 2.79
CA ASN A 130 -24.65 -24.43 2.34
C ASN A 130 -25.39 -23.31 1.56
N GLY A 131 -24.64 -22.54 0.76
CA GLY A 131 -25.18 -21.43 -0.03
C GLY A 131 -25.52 -20.17 0.76
N ARG A 132 -25.02 -20.02 1.97
CA ARG A 132 -25.23 -18.84 2.83
C ARG A 132 -23.89 -18.32 3.36
N VAL A 133 -23.78 -17.02 3.51
CA VAL A 133 -22.66 -16.36 4.18
C VAL A 133 -22.69 -16.73 5.67
N VAL A 134 -21.53 -17.14 6.21
CA VAL A 134 -21.36 -17.50 7.63
C VAL A 134 -21.36 -16.26 8.50
N GLN A 135 -20.61 -15.23 8.09
CA GLN A 135 -20.52 -13.96 8.81
C GLN A 135 -21.87 -13.23 8.77
N GLY A 136 -22.40 -12.91 9.94
CA GLY A 136 -23.73 -12.32 10.08
C GLY A 136 -23.75 -10.82 10.29
N ASN A 137 -22.74 -10.28 11.00
CA ASN A 137 -22.72 -8.86 11.36
C ASN A 137 -21.29 -8.40 11.72
N PHE A 138 -21.13 -7.20 12.26
CA PHE A 138 -19.84 -6.60 12.64
C PHE A 138 -19.15 -7.27 13.83
N ASP A 139 -19.81 -8.11 14.58
CA ASP A 139 -19.23 -8.87 15.69
C ASP A 139 -18.45 -10.10 15.24
N ASP A 140 -18.73 -10.63 14.07
CA ASP A 140 -18.05 -11.79 13.47
C ASP A 140 -17.28 -11.45 12.18
N TYR A 141 -17.18 -10.18 11.81
CA TYR A 141 -16.30 -9.64 10.76
C TYR A 141 -15.25 -8.71 11.38
N GLN A 142 -14.00 -9.19 11.42
CA GLN A 142 -12.90 -8.45 12.03
C GLN A 142 -12.42 -7.29 11.11
N MET A 143 -11.89 -6.25 11.75
CA MET A 143 -11.29 -5.11 11.07
C MET A 143 -10.14 -4.53 11.90
N VAL A 144 -9.25 -3.78 11.25
CA VAL A 144 -8.21 -3.01 11.95
C VAL A 144 -8.87 -2.01 12.90
N ARG A 145 -8.43 -2.02 14.15
CA ARG A 145 -8.93 -1.14 15.21
C ARG A 145 -7.82 -0.19 15.69
N MET A 146 -8.13 0.76 16.54
CA MET A 146 -7.19 1.79 17.00
C MET A 146 -5.96 1.22 17.72
N ASP A 147 -6.09 0.09 18.39
CA ASP A 147 -5.01 -0.59 19.11
C ASP A 147 -4.09 -1.43 18.20
N SER A 148 -4.56 -1.78 17.01
CA SER A 148 -3.82 -2.54 16.00
C SER A 148 -3.42 -1.72 14.77
N ALA A 149 -3.89 -0.48 14.66
CA ALA A 149 -3.57 0.40 13.56
C ALA A 149 -2.07 0.77 13.55
N PRO A 150 -1.40 0.69 12.39
CA PRO A 150 0.00 1.09 12.27
C PRO A 150 0.17 2.62 12.34
N LYS A 151 1.40 3.07 12.50
CA LYS A 151 1.73 4.46 12.21
C LYS A 151 1.66 4.71 10.71
N ILE A 152 0.85 5.67 10.27
CA ILE A 152 0.72 6.05 8.86
C ILE A 152 1.31 7.44 8.66
N GLU A 153 2.11 7.60 7.61
CA GLU A 153 2.76 8.87 7.25
C GLU A 153 2.45 9.18 5.79
N THR A 154 1.76 10.28 5.52
CA THR A 154 1.39 10.70 4.17
C THR A 154 2.21 11.90 3.69
N HIS A 155 2.83 11.75 2.52
CA HIS A 155 3.64 12.74 1.84
C HIS A 155 3.02 13.11 0.49
N ILE A 156 2.80 14.41 0.25
CA ILE A 156 2.07 14.91 -0.91
C ILE A 156 3.04 15.52 -1.92
N ILE A 157 2.87 15.17 -3.19
CA ILE A 157 3.46 15.85 -4.33
C ILE A 157 2.35 16.68 -5.00
N ASN A 158 2.66 17.92 -5.35
CA ASN A 158 1.84 18.74 -6.21
C ASN A 158 2.55 18.87 -7.56
N SER A 159 2.27 17.95 -8.47
CA SER A 159 2.88 17.98 -9.82
C SER A 159 2.30 19.06 -10.72
N TYR A 160 1.11 19.56 -10.38
CA TYR A 160 0.31 20.46 -11.21
C TYR A 160 -0.11 19.85 -12.56
N GLU A 161 -0.05 18.53 -12.67
CA GLU A 161 -0.60 17.75 -13.77
C GLU A 161 -2.14 17.62 -13.65
N ALA A 162 -2.76 16.83 -14.53
CA ALA A 162 -4.20 16.58 -14.46
C ALA A 162 -4.62 16.10 -13.07
N TRP A 163 -5.71 16.66 -12.56
CA TRP A 163 -6.20 16.35 -11.23
C TRP A 163 -6.91 15.00 -11.19
N GLY A 164 -6.59 14.21 -10.20
CA GLY A 164 -7.18 12.91 -9.94
C GLY A 164 -8.15 12.91 -8.76
N GLY A 165 -8.88 11.81 -8.63
CA GLY A 165 -9.72 11.53 -7.46
C GLY A 165 -8.86 11.28 -6.23
N ALA A 166 -9.32 11.69 -5.06
CA ALA A 166 -8.56 11.60 -3.81
C ALA A 166 -9.27 10.77 -2.71
N GLY A 167 -10.46 10.21 -2.99
CA GLY A 167 -11.24 9.47 -2.00
C GLY A 167 -10.69 8.09 -1.67
N GLU A 168 -10.28 7.32 -2.68
CA GLU A 168 -9.96 5.89 -2.54
C GLU A 168 -8.54 5.48 -2.96
N PRO A 169 -7.69 6.33 -3.58
CA PRO A 169 -6.42 5.87 -4.16
C PRO A 169 -5.44 5.27 -3.15
N GLY A 170 -5.58 5.55 -1.85
CA GLY A 170 -4.77 4.96 -0.79
C GLY A 170 -5.13 3.52 -0.44
N THR A 171 -6.17 2.91 -1.07
CA THR A 171 -6.58 1.54 -0.75
C THR A 171 -5.88 0.46 -1.59
N PRO A 172 -5.74 0.62 -2.92
CA PRO A 172 -5.28 -0.46 -3.79
C PRO A 172 -3.83 -0.90 -3.57
N GLY A 173 -2.94 0.00 -3.16
CA GLY A 173 -1.52 -0.28 -2.95
C GLY A 173 -1.23 -1.02 -1.65
N THR A 174 -2.13 -0.96 -0.68
CA THR A 174 -1.87 -1.44 0.68
C THR A 174 -1.70 -2.96 0.77
N ALA A 175 -2.62 -3.72 0.18
CA ALA A 175 -2.56 -5.18 0.23
C ALA A 175 -1.31 -5.76 -0.48
N PRO A 176 -0.94 -5.32 -1.70
CA PRO A 176 0.29 -5.80 -2.32
C PRO A 176 1.54 -5.34 -1.58
N ALA A 177 1.60 -4.10 -1.07
CA ALA A 177 2.74 -3.65 -0.28
C ALA A 177 2.91 -4.47 1.02
N LEU A 178 1.81 -4.87 1.66
CA LEU A 178 1.84 -5.78 2.81
C LEU A 178 2.32 -7.18 2.41
N ALA A 179 1.78 -7.76 1.34
CA ALA A 179 2.21 -9.08 0.86
C ALA A 179 3.70 -9.09 0.49
N ASN A 180 4.16 -8.07 -0.21
CA ASN A 180 5.57 -7.88 -0.58
C ASN A 180 6.49 -7.69 0.65
N ALA A 181 5.97 -7.14 1.75
CA ALA A 181 6.73 -7.02 3.01
C ALA A 181 6.90 -8.35 3.75
N ILE A 182 6.01 -9.33 3.50
CA ILE A 182 6.06 -10.67 4.09
C ILE A 182 6.89 -11.62 3.23
N PHE A 183 6.83 -11.46 1.90
CA PHE A 183 7.57 -12.23 0.89
C PHE A 183 9.08 -12.10 1.05
#